data_70c6712868aa6648f666c87264bbce0f
#
_entry.id   70c6712868aa6648f666c87264bbce0f
#
_cell.length_a   1.000
_cell.length_b   1.000
_cell.length_c   1.000
_cell.angle_alpha   90.00
_cell.angle_beta   90.00
_cell.angle_gamma   90.00
#
_symmetry.space_group_name_H-M   'P 1'
#
loop_
_entity.id
_entity.type
_entity.pdbx_description
1 polymer ?
#
loop_
_entity_poly.entity_id
_entity_poly.type
_entity_poly.pdbx_seq_one_letter_code
_entity_poly.pdbx_strand_id
1 'polypeptide(L)'
;NTESYLAKKSNYILRCFVEKEACPNNLVPTSSTTSQMALGDALAVSLLELRGFKTEDFASHHPGGSLGKKLNLTLKDLASKNPIPKVKEKSKINDVIKEITSNRLGITLVIKKNKLLGIITDGDIRRMLDENTDILNLRAKDIMSKNPILFDEDMLVENASKEIKNKSINHMVLIDKNNNCSGVVHVLDIIKNFD
;
A
#
# COMPACT_ATOMS: atom_id res chain seq x y z
N ASN A 1 -12.00 -46.30 10.85
CA ASN A 1 -12.94 -47.45 10.83
C ASN A 1 -14.28 -47.02 10.22
N THR A 2 -14.63 -47.59 9.08
CA THR A 2 -15.89 -47.30 8.36
C THR A 2 -17.12 -47.87 9.05
N GLU A 3 -16.95 -48.78 10.02
CA GLU A 3 -18.01 -49.37 10.83
C GLU A 3 -18.22 -48.63 12.18
N SER A 4 -17.49 -47.53 12.40
CA SER A 4 -17.66 -46.72 13.62
C SER A 4 -19.03 -46.06 13.69
N TYR A 5 -19.47 -45.70 14.89
CA TYR A 5 -20.71 -44.95 15.09
C TYR A 5 -20.73 -43.63 14.24
N LEU A 6 -19.62 -42.93 14.20
CA LEU A 6 -19.48 -41.70 13.45
C LEU A 6 -19.66 -41.95 11.95
N ALA A 7 -19.00 -42.96 11.40
CA ALA A 7 -19.14 -43.33 9.99
C ALA A 7 -20.58 -43.67 9.62
N LYS A 8 -21.27 -44.50 10.44
CA LYS A 8 -22.67 -44.88 10.23
C LYS A 8 -23.67 -43.72 10.30
N LYS A 9 -23.30 -42.61 10.94
CA LYS A 9 -24.14 -41.40 11.04
C LYS A 9 -23.76 -40.32 10.01
N SER A 10 -22.67 -40.51 9.28
CA SER A 10 -22.19 -39.54 8.27
C SER A 10 -22.80 -39.84 6.90
N ASN A 11 -23.13 -38.78 6.14
CA ASN A 11 -23.58 -38.90 4.75
C ASN A 11 -22.43 -39.25 3.81
N TYR A 12 -21.21 -38.78 4.14
CA TYR A 12 -19.97 -39.03 3.39
C TYR A 12 -18.86 -39.43 4.32
N ILE A 13 -17.99 -40.33 3.89
CA ILE A 13 -16.86 -40.81 4.68
C ILE A 13 -15.60 -40.57 3.89
N LEU A 14 -14.69 -39.77 4.46
CA LEU A 14 -13.34 -39.61 4.00
C LEU A 14 -12.42 -40.46 4.90
N ARG A 15 -11.77 -41.43 4.32
CA ARG A 15 -10.93 -42.37 5.07
C ARG A 15 -9.54 -41.81 5.22
N CYS A 16 -9.14 -41.62 6.49
CA CYS A 16 -7.80 -41.20 6.89
C CYS A 16 -7.21 -42.31 7.75
N PHE A 17 -6.29 -43.08 7.20
CA PHE A 17 -5.70 -44.24 7.85
C PHE A 17 -4.19 -44.04 8.08
N VAL A 18 -3.72 -44.41 9.26
CA VAL A 18 -2.31 -44.51 9.61
C VAL A 18 -2.03 -45.89 10.20
N GLU A 19 -0.89 -46.49 9.87
CA GLU A 19 -0.53 -47.83 10.35
C GLU A 19 -0.23 -47.80 11.84
N LYS A 20 0.51 -46.76 12.29
CA LYS A 20 0.85 -46.57 13.72
C LYS A 20 1.07 -45.10 14.02
N GLU A 21 0.93 -44.79 15.30
CA GLU A 21 1.30 -43.48 15.83
C GLU A 21 2.84 -43.33 15.89
N ALA A 22 3.34 -42.09 15.81
CA ALA A 22 4.77 -41.78 16.00
C ALA A 22 5.20 -41.92 17.47
N CYS A 23 4.24 -41.97 18.38
CA CYS A 23 4.47 -42.24 19.80
C CYS A 23 5.11 -43.63 19.98
N PRO A 24 6.21 -43.76 20.77
CA PRO A 24 6.91 -45.05 20.97
C PRO A 24 5.99 -46.18 21.45
N ASN A 25 4.96 -45.84 22.20
CA ASN A 25 4.00 -46.81 22.74
C ASN A 25 2.74 -46.96 21.88
N ASN A 26 2.67 -46.28 20.74
CA ASN A 26 1.50 -46.28 19.85
C ASN A 26 0.17 -45.87 20.54
N LEU A 27 0.25 -44.99 21.52
CA LEU A 27 -0.90 -44.60 22.37
C LEU A 27 -1.34 -43.17 22.15
N VAL A 28 -0.38 -42.24 21.99
CA VAL A 28 -0.68 -40.81 21.87
C VAL A 28 -0.96 -40.49 20.41
N PRO A 29 -2.11 -39.87 20.07
CA PRO A 29 -2.41 -39.45 18.71
C PRO A 29 -1.36 -38.47 18.19
N THR A 30 -0.73 -38.81 17.07
CA THR A 30 0.35 -38.02 16.41
C THR A 30 0.20 -38.14 14.89
N SER A 31 0.56 -39.28 14.32
CA SER A 31 0.41 -39.52 12.87
C SER A 31 -1.06 -39.41 12.44
N SER A 32 -1.98 -39.91 13.24
CA SER A 32 -3.43 -39.86 12.98
C SER A 32 -3.95 -38.43 12.97
N THR A 33 -3.58 -37.61 13.93
CA THR A 33 -4.01 -36.18 14.00
C THR A 33 -3.41 -35.36 12.89
N THR A 34 -2.12 -35.56 12.57
CA THR A 34 -1.45 -34.89 11.44
C THR A 34 -2.14 -35.24 10.10
N SER A 35 -2.44 -36.53 9.90
CA SER A 35 -3.11 -37.01 8.70
C SER A 35 -4.55 -36.46 8.56
N GLN A 36 -5.29 -36.34 9.68
CA GLN A 36 -6.62 -35.73 9.69
C GLN A 36 -6.59 -34.24 9.38
N MET A 37 -5.60 -33.52 9.92
CA MET A 37 -5.40 -32.11 9.60
C MET A 37 -5.10 -31.91 8.10
N ALA A 38 -4.16 -32.68 7.55
CA ALA A 38 -3.82 -32.61 6.12
C ALA A 38 -5.02 -32.92 5.22
N LEU A 39 -5.86 -33.89 5.60
CA LEU A 39 -7.10 -34.19 4.87
C LEU A 39 -8.11 -33.03 4.94
N GLY A 40 -8.24 -32.41 6.11
CA GLY A 40 -9.07 -31.22 6.32
C GLY A 40 -8.63 -30.04 5.47
N ASP A 41 -7.32 -29.76 5.45
CA ASP A 41 -6.72 -28.72 4.63
C ASP A 41 -6.93 -28.98 3.13
N ALA A 42 -6.71 -30.22 2.68
CA ALA A 42 -6.93 -30.62 1.29
C ALA A 42 -8.41 -30.39 0.86
N LEU A 43 -9.36 -30.74 1.73
CA LEU A 43 -10.78 -30.48 1.49
C LEU A 43 -11.07 -28.98 1.43
N ALA A 44 -10.53 -28.20 2.36
CA ALA A 44 -10.71 -26.75 2.39
C ALA A 44 -10.17 -26.08 1.12
N VAL A 45 -8.94 -26.43 0.70
CA VAL A 45 -8.32 -25.89 -0.53
C VAL A 45 -9.14 -26.29 -1.78
N SER A 46 -9.60 -27.55 -1.86
CA SER A 46 -10.45 -28.00 -2.96
C SER A 46 -11.77 -27.22 -3.03
N LEU A 47 -12.36 -26.89 -1.88
CA LEU A 47 -13.56 -26.06 -1.83
C LEU A 47 -13.30 -24.61 -2.23
N LEU A 48 -12.16 -24.02 -1.85
CA LEU A 48 -11.76 -22.70 -2.30
C LEU A 48 -11.63 -22.64 -3.81
N GLU A 49 -10.99 -23.66 -4.42
CA GLU A 49 -10.83 -23.75 -5.87
C GLU A 49 -12.18 -23.89 -6.58
N LEU A 50 -13.03 -24.79 -6.10
CA LEU A 50 -14.38 -25.00 -6.67
C LEU A 50 -15.28 -23.75 -6.59
N ARG A 51 -15.08 -22.91 -5.56
CA ARG A 51 -15.80 -21.64 -5.38
C ARG A 51 -15.19 -20.47 -6.13
N GLY A 52 -14.06 -20.67 -6.80
CA GLY A 52 -13.33 -19.60 -7.48
C GLY A 52 -12.84 -18.52 -6.51
N PHE A 53 -12.50 -18.90 -5.27
CA PHE A 53 -12.03 -17.99 -4.22
C PHE A 53 -10.70 -17.33 -4.63
N LYS A 54 -10.69 -15.99 -4.61
CA LYS A 54 -9.57 -15.18 -5.06
C LYS A 54 -8.83 -14.50 -3.89
N THR A 55 -7.69 -13.92 -4.21
CA THR A 55 -6.88 -13.17 -3.26
C THR A 55 -7.64 -12.00 -2.64
N GLU A 56 -8.51 -11.35 -3.43
CA GLU A 56 -9.37 -10.24 -2.99
C GLU A 56 -10.39 -10.70 -1.95
N ASP A 57 -10.94 -11.91 -2.11
CA ASP A 57 -11.87 -12.49 -1.15
C ASP A 57 -11.17 -12.76 0.19
N PHE A 58 -9.92 -13.28 0.12
CA PHE A 58 -9.11 -13.45 1.33
C PHE A 58 -8.85 -12.12 2.04
N ALA A 59 -8.48 -11.09 1.31
CA ALA A 59 -8.23 -9.76 1.83
C ALA A 59 -9.45 -9.16 2.52
N SER A 60 -10.65 -9.37 1.97
CA SER A 60 -11.91 -8.89 2.56
C SER A 60 -12.22 -9.51 3.91
N HIS A 61 -11.84 -10.79 4.10
CA HIS A 61 -12.04 -11.52 5.37
C HIS A 61 -10.94 -11.22 6.39
N HIS A 62 -9.75 -10.78 5.95
CA HIS A 62 -8.60 -10.51 6.80
C HIS A 62 -8.01 -9.09 6.60
N PRO A 63 -8.80 -8.00 6.74
CA PRO A 63 -8.36 -6.65 6.39
C PRO A 63 -7.21 -6.12 7.27
N GLY A 64 -7.11 -6.59 8.51
CA GLY A 64 -6.09 -6.15 9.47
C GLY A 64 -4.73 -6.85 9.35
N GLY A 65 -4.63 -7.94 8.61
CA GLY A 65 -3.37 -8.67 8.41
C GLY A 65 -2.44 -7.99 7.41
N SER A 66 -1.15 -8.35 7.43
CA SER A 66 -0.15 -7.82 6.48
C SER A 66 -0.57 -8.01 5.02
N LEU A 67 -1.13 -9.18 4.69
CA LEU A 67 -1.64 -9.49 3.36
C LEU A 67 -2.89 -8.65 3.02
N GLY A 68 -3.82 -8.50 3.97
CA GLY A 68 -5.01 -7.67 3.78
C GLY A 68 -4.66 -6.20 3.54
N LYS A 69 -3.69 -5.65 4.27
CA LYS A 69 -3.18 -4.29 4.04
C LYS A 69 -2.56 -4.15 2.65
N LYS A 70 -1.72 -5.10 2.22
CA LYS A 70 -1.09 -5.07 0.88
C LYS A 70 -2.11 -5.04 -0.25
N LEU A 71 -3.23 -5.74 -0.09
CA LEU A 71 -4.25 -5.90 -1.12
C LEU A 71 -5.30 -4.79 -1.15
N ASN A 72 -5.47 -4.03 -0.06
CA ASN A 72 -6.55 -3.05 0.07
C ASN A 72 -6.07 -1.62 0.28
N LEU A 73 -4.82 -1.40 0.74
CA LEU A 73 -4.34 -0.06 1.07
C LEU A 73 -4.08 0.75 -0.20
N THR A 74 -4.75 1.89 -0.31
CA THR A 74 -4.60 2.82 -1.44
C THR A 74 -3.67 4.00 -1.09
N LEU A 75 -3.21 4.71 -2.10
CA LEU A 75 -2.46 5.97 -1.91
C LEU A 75 -3.31 7.02 -1.19
N LYS A 76 -4.61 7.06 -1.43
CA LYS A 76 -5.56 7.94 -0.76
C LYS A 76 -5.58 7.72 0.75
N ASP A 77 -5.54 6.47 1.21
CA ASP A 77 -5.52 6.13 2.63
C ASP A 77 -4.25 6.66 3.32
N LEU A 78 -3.12 6.68 2.62
CA LEU A 78 -1.88 7.27 3.11
C LEU A 78 -1.91 8.79 3.08
N ALA A 79 -2.37 9.38 1.98
CA ALA A 79 -2.43 10.82 1.79
C ALA A 79 -3.37 11.51 2.78
N SER A 80 -4.45 10.86 3.21
CA SER A 80 -5.42 11.41 4.16
C SER A 80 -4.80 11.81 5.50
N LYS A 81 -3.62 11.28 5.83
CA LYS A 81 -2.87 11.60 7.06
C LYS A 81 -1.97 12.83 6.91
N ASN A 82 -1.76 13.31 5.69
CA ASN A 82 -0.85 14.39 5.37
C ASN A 82 -1.62 15.65 4.98
N PRO A 83 -1.17 16.85 5.38
CA PRO A 83 -1.66 18.09 4.81
C PRO A 83 -1.29 18.16 3.33
N ILE A 84 -2.08 18.88 2.53
CA ILE A 84 -1.73 19.15 1.13
C ILE A 84 -0.94 20.48 1.08
N PRO A 85 0.40 20.44 1.00
CA PRO A 85 1.21 21.65 0.97
C PRO A 85 1.02 22.36 -0.36
N LYS A 86 0.64 23.64 -0.34
CA LYS A 86 0.33 24.38 -1.58
C LYS A 86 0.66 25.86 -1.49
N VAL A 87 1.21 26.37 -2.59
CA VAL A 87 1.50 27.79 -2.78
C VAL A 87 0.92 28.29 -4.10
N LYS A 88 0.76 29.60 -4.24
CA LYS A 88 0.35 30.22 -5.51
C LYS A 88 1.56 30.41 -6.42
N GLU A 89 1.35 30.49 -7.74
CA GLU A 89 2.42 30.75 -8.74
C GLU A 89 3.26 32.00 -8.42
N LYS A 90 2.65 33.02 -7.81
CA LYS A 90 3.27 34.30 -7.46
C LYS A 90 3.81 34.37 -6.03
N SER A 91 3.75 33.29 -5.25
CA SER A 91 4.26 33.26 -3.89
C SER A 91 5.76 33.53 -3.86
N LYS A 92 6.22 34.28 -2.85
CA LYS A 92 7.65 34.56 -2.62
C LYS A 92 8.38 33.30 -2.18
N ILE A 93 9.66 33.22 -2.41
CA ILE A 93 10.47 32.04 -2.03
C ILE A 93 10.42 31.77 -0.53
N ASN A 94 10.43 32.82 0.32
CA ASN A 94 10.30 32.65 1.76
C ASN A 94 8.98 31.94 2.16
N ASP A 95 7.88 32.21 1.44
CA ASP A 95 6.58 31.56 1.70
C ASP A 95 6.63 30.10 1.24
N VAL A 96 7.30 29.81 0.13
CA VAL A 96 7.53 28.43 -0.36
C VAL A 96 8.32 27.64 0.66
N ILE A 97 9.44 28.18 1.16
CA ILE A 97 10.27 27.51 2.16
C ILE A 97 9.49 27.26 3.46
N LYS A 98 8.73 28.25 3.94
CA LYS A 98 7.86 28.07 5.12
C LYS A 98 6.85 26.96 4.93
N GLU A 99 6.21 26.89 3.76
CA GLU A 99 5.22 25.86 3.46
C GLU A 99 5.82 24.45 3.46
N ILE A 100 6.98 24.27 2.79
CA ILE A 100 7.71 22.99 2.78
C ILE A 100 8.11 22.58 4.21
N THR A 101 8.68 23.52 4.97
CA THR A 101 9.16 23.26 6.34
C THR A 101 8.02 22.91 7.29
N SER A 102 6.90 23.63 7.22
CA SER A 102 5.74 23.45 8.10
C SER A 102 5.12 22.07 7.94
N ASN A 103 4.99 21.61 6.70
CA ASN A 103 4.35 20.34 6.38
C ASN A 103 5.29 19.12 6.49
N ARG A 104 6.61 19.33 6.60
CA ARG A 104 7.63 18.26 6.76
C ARG A 104 7.60 17.18 5.68
N LEU A 105 7.05 17.48 4.53
CA LEU A 105 6.97 16.55 3.40
C LEU A 105 8.08 16.75 2.38
N GLY A 106 8.90 17.81 2.50
CA GLY A 106 9.98 18.12 1.56
C GLY A 106 9.51 18.54 0.16
N ILE A 107 8.23 18.88 0.01
CA ILE A 107 7.59 19.26 -1.25
C ILE A 107 6.49 20.28 -1.00
N THR A 108 6.21 21.13 -1.99
CA THR A 108 4.97 21.91 -2.08
C THR A 108 4.45 21.95 -3.51
N LEU A 109 3.14 22.05 -3.65
CA LEU A 109 2.44 22.12 -4.92
C LEU A 109 2.27 23.59 -5.33
N VAL A 110 2.57 23.91 -6.59
CA VAL A 110 2.29 25.23 -7.14
C VAL A 110 0.95 25.19 -7.86
N ILE A 111 -0.03 25.94 -7.36
CA ILE A 111 -1.40 25.91 -7.89
C ILE A 111 -1.85 27.28 -8.41
N LYS A 112 -2.73 27.24 -9.42
CA LYS A 112 -3.45 28.41 -9.95
C LYS A 112 -4.90 28.03 -10.23
N LYS A 113 -5.87 28.73 -9.58
CA LYS A 113 -7.30 28.46 -9.74
C LYS A 113 -7.62 26.95 -9.60
N ASN A 114 -7.08 26.31 -8.55
CA ASN A 114 -7.20 24.88 -8.26
C ASN A 114 -6.54 23.92 -9.26
N LYS A 115 -5.83 24.42 -10.28
CA LYS A 115 -5.04 23.59 -11.19
C LYS A 115 -3.59 23.49 -10.71
N LEU A 116 -3.04 22.29 -10.75
CA LEU A 116 -1.63 22.06 -10.49
C LEU A 116 -0.81 22.58 -11.68
N LEU A 117 0.16 23.46 -11.41
CA LEU A 117 1.10 23.97 -12.41
C LEU A 117 2.44 23.26 -12.34
N GLY A 118 2.85 22.81 -11.16
CA GLY A 118 4.11 22.17 -10.92
C GLY A 118 4.32 21.91 -9.43
N ILE A 119 5.51 21.44 -9.10
CA ILE A 119 5.94 21.15 -7.73
C ILE A 119 7.25 21.85 -7.43
N ILE A 120 7.53 22.09 -6.15
CA ILE A 120 8.83 22.55 -5.66
C ILE A 120 9.25 21.61 -4.55
N THR A 121 10.43 21.03 -4.67
CA THR A 121 11.02 20.12 -3.68
C THR A 121 12.21 20.80 -2.98
N ASP A 122 12.70 20.18 -1.90
CA ASP A 122 13.96 20.61 -1.26
C ASP A 122 15.14 20.63 -2.25
N GLY A 123 15.15 19.72 -3.22
CA GLY A 123 16.14 19.68 -4.29
C GLY A 123 16.07 20.91 -5.20
N ASP A 124 14.87 21.40 -5.51
CA ASP A 124 14.69 22.62 -6.34
C ASP A 124 15.16 23.85 -5.56
N ILE A 125 14.89 23.92 -4.26
CA ILE A 125 15.39 25.00 -3.40
C ILE A 125 16.92 25.01 -3.35
N ARG A 126 17.57 23.85 -3.20
CA ARG A 126 19.05 23.75 -3.18
C ARG A 126 19.65 24.19 -4.50
N ARG A 127 19.13 23.73 -5.64
CA ARG A 127 19.60 24.16 -6.99
C ARG A 127 19.48 25.67 -7.17
N MET A 128 18.35 26.24 -6.79
CA MET A 128 18.17 27.70 -6.81
C MET A 128 19.23 28.44 -6.02
N LEU A 129 19.59 27.95 -4.81
CA LEU A 129 20.64 28.57 -3.98
C LEU A 129 22.03 28.46 -4.61
N ASP A 130 22.34 27.35 -5.27
CA ASP A 130 23.64 27.11 -5.94
C ASP A 130 23.83 28.00 -7.18
N GLU A 131 22.76 28.39 -7.86
CA GLU A 131 22.80 29.23 -9.06
C GLU A 131 23.06 30.72 -8.78
N ASN A 132 23.28 31.11 -7.52
CA ASN A 132 23.56 32.49 -7.08
C ASN A 132 22.55 33.54 -7.61
N THR A 133 21.31 33.15 -7.78
CA THR A 133 20.25 33.99 -8.33
C THR A 133 19.75 34.97 -7.26
N ASP A 134 19.25 36.12 -7.65
CA ASP A 134 18.57 37.06 -6.75
C ASP A 134 17.27 36.50 -6.19
N ILE A 135 17.39 35.77 -5.08
CA ILE A 135 16.32 35.01 -4.43
C ILE A 135 15.13 35.89 -4.06
N LEU A 136 15.38 37.17 -3.72
CA LEU A 136 14.31 38.09 -3.28
C LEU A 136 13.29 38.39 -4.36
N ASN A 137 13.71 38.37 -5.60
CA ASN A 137 12.86 38.66 -6.76
C ASN A 137 12.19 37.43 -7.34
N LEU A 138 12.64 36.22 -7.01
CA LEU A 138 12.05 34.97 -7.49
C LEU A 138 10.67 34.69 -6.89
N ARG A 139 9.86 33.97 -7.66
CA ARG A 139 8.52 33.48 -7.30
C ARG A 139 8.47 31.97 -7.49
N ALA A 140 7.47 31.35 -6.88
CA ALA A 140 7.26 29.90 -6.97
C ALA A 140 7.27 29.38 -8.43
N LYS A 141 6.68 30.12 -9.37
CA LYS A 141 6.64 29.77 -10.80
C LYS A 141 8.02 29.72 -11.46
N ASP A 142 9.00 30.43 -10.92
CA ASP A 142 10.34 30.59 -11.52
C ASP A 142 11.25 29.40 -11.21
N ILE A 143 10.97 28.69 -10.09
CA ILE A 143 11.78 27.57 -9.60
C ILE A 143 11.04 26.22 -9.64
N MET A 144 9.75 26.22 -9.97
CA MET A 144 8.97 24.98 -9.96
C MET A 144 9.38 24.03 -11.08
N SER A 145 9.41 22.74 -10.76
CA SER A 145 9.44 21.67 -11.75
C SER A 145 8.05 21.51 -12.34
N LYS A 146 7.91 21.74 -13.67
CA LYS A 146 6.67 21.61 -14.41
C LYS A 146 6.40 20.15 -14.77
N ASN A 147 5.12 19.82 -14.99
CA ASN A 147 4.67 18.48 -15.39
C ASN A 147 5.16 17.37 -14.42
N PRO A 148 4.82 17.44 -13.13
CA PRO A 148 5.18 16.40 -12.19
C PRO A 148 4.51 15.07 -12.58
N ILE A 149 5.10 13.96 -12.15
CA ILE A 149 4.48 12.65 -12.32
C ILE A 149 3.27 12.60 -11.38
N LEU A 150 2.10 12.28 -11.94
CA LEU A 150 0.84 12.19 -11.22
C LEU A 150 0.45 10.72 -11.04
N PHE A 151 -0.20 10.43 -9.92
CA PHE A 151 -0.67 9.10 -9.57
C PHE A 151 -2.15 9.13 -9.24
N ASP A 152 -2.87 8.10 -9.62
CA ASP A 152 -4.27 7.91 -9.24
C ASP A 152 -4.36 7.69 -7.72
N GLU A 153 -5.23 8.41 -7.04
CA GLU A 153 -5.42 8.26 -5.60
C GLU A 153 -5.90 6.87 -5.19
N ASP A 154 -6.64 6.19 -6.07
CA ASP A 154 -7.17 4.83 -5.84
C ASP A 154 -6.11 3.73 -6.15
N MET A 155 -4.90 4.10 -6.60
CA MET A 155 -3.81 3.14 -6.84
C MET A 155 -3.44 2.42 -5.55
N LEU A 156 -3.28 1.09 -5.62
CA LEU A 156 -2.81 0.28 -4.50
C LEU A 156 -1.35 0.64 -4.14
N VAL A 157 -1.07 0.74 -2.85
CA VAL A 157 0.26 1.10 -2.33
C VAL A 157 1.34 0.09 -2.78
N GLU A 158 0.98 -1.18 -2.97
CA GLU A 158 1.89 -2.18 -3.53
C GLU A 158 2.37 -1.81 -4.94
N ASN A 159 1.47 -1.39 -5.82
CA ASN A 159 1.82 -0.96 -7.17
C ASN A 159 2.63 0.34 -7.16
N ALA A 160 2.25 1.28 -6.30
CA ALA A 160 2.96 2.53 -6.08
C ALA A 160 4.42 2.30 -5.64
N SER A 161 4.66 1.32 -4.77
CA SER A 161 6.01 0.95 -4.31
C SER A 161 6.93 0.50 -5.46
N LYS A 162 6.39 -0.21 -6.46
CA LYS A 162 7.12 -0.62 -7.67
C LYS A 162 7.45 0.61 -8.55
N GLU A 163 6.49 1.51 -8.72
CA GLU A 163 6.68 2.75 -9.49
C GLU A 163 7.74 3.67 -8.89
N ILE A 164 7.76 3.84 -7.57
CA ILE A 164 8.75 4.64 -6.86
C ILE A 164 10.18 4.13 -7.12
N LYS A 165 10.38 2.81 -7.00
CA LYS A 165 11.69 2.19 -7.24
C LYS A 165 12.16 2.42 -8.67
N ASN A 166 11.26 2.25 -9.65
CA ASN A 166 11.59 2.40 -11.06
C ASN A 166 11.89 3.85 -11.46
N LYS A 167 11.20 4.82 -10.86
CA LYS A 167 11.31 6.25 -11.22
C LYS A 167 12.25 7.05 -10.32
N SER A 168 12.79 6.42 -9.26
CA SER A 168 13.69 7.08 -8.27
C SER A 168 13.12 8.38 -7.72
N ILE A 169 11.82 8.39 -7.37
CA ILE A 169 11.12 9.55 -6.82
C ILE A 169 10.85 9.36 -5.33
N ASN A 170 10.83 10.45 -4.58
CA ASN A 170 10.55 10.43 -3.14
C ASN A 170 9.13 10.87 -2.80
N HIS A 171 8.42 11.48 -3.75
CA HIS A 171 7.09 12.03 -3.53
C HIS A 171 6.15 11.61 -4.66
N MET A 172 4.91 11.33 -4.30
CA MET A 172 3.82 11.04 -5.22
C MET A 172 2.75 12.12 -5.07
N VAL A 173 2.45 12.81 -6.15
CA VAL A 173 1.34 13.76 -6.21
C VAL A 173 0.12 13.02 -6.72
N LEU A 174 -0.95 13.03 -5.92
CA LEU A 174 -2.18 12.30 -6.23
C LEU A 174 -3.21 13.17 -6.91
N ILE A 175 -3.95 12.55 -7.81
CA ILE A 175 -5.11 13.14 -8.48
C ILE A 175 -6.35 12.30 -8.29
N ASP A 176 -7.49 12.99 -8.17
CA ASP A 176 -8.82 12.38 -8.19
C ASP A 176 -9.29 12.09 -9.62
N LYS A 177 -10.47 11.49 -9.75
CA LYS A 177 -11.13 11.19 -11.04
C LYS A 177 -11.44 12.43 -11.89
N ASN A 178 -11.42 13.62 -11.29
CA ASN A 178 -11.63 14.90 -11.97
C ASN A 178 -10.31 15.62 -12.32
N ASN A 179 -9.17 14.93 -12.17
CA ASN A 179 -7.82 15.49 -12.32
C ASN A 179 -7.50 16.64 -11.35
N ASN A 180 -8.16 16.72 -10.20
CA ASN A 180 -7.76 17.63 -9.15
C ASN A 180 -6.73 16.97 -8.24
N CYS A 181 -5.78 17.77 -7.74
CA CYS A 181 -4.84 17.27 -6.77
C CYS A 181 -5.55 16.93 -5.45
N SER A 182 -5.50 15.65 -5.06
CA SER A 182 -6.16 15.10 -3.87
C SER A 182 -5.22 14.84 -2.71
N GLY A 183 -3.90 14.80 -2.94
CA GLY A 183 -2.95 14.54 -1.86
C GLY A 183 -1.50 14.46 -2.30
N VAL A 184 -0.64 14.29 -1.29
CA VAL A 184 0.79 14.00 -1.46
C VAL A 184 1.16 12.86 -0.53
N VAL A 185 1.91 11.89 -1.05
CA VAL A 185 2.47 10.77 -0.28
C VAL A 185 3.99 10.80 -0.39
N HIS A 186 4.67 10.71 0.73
CA HIS A 186 6.12 10.54 0.78
C HIS A 186 6.49 9.05 0.77
N VAL A 187 7.63 8.70 0.15
CA VAL A 187 8.10 7.30 0.09
C VAL A 187 8.18 6.64 1.48
N LEU A 188 8.54 7.39 2.51
CA LEU A 188 8.58 6.88 3.89
C LEU A 188 7.21 6.45 4.43
N ASP A 189 6.12 7.06 3.96
CA ASP A 189 4.77 6.65 4.36
C ASP A 189 4.42 5.28 3.79
N ILE A 190 4.92 4.98 2.60
CA ILE A 190 4.79 3.67 1.97
C ILE A 190 5.60 2.63 2.76
N ILE A 191 6.88 2.90 3.02
CA ILE A 191 7.77 1.98 3.73
C ILE A 191 7.21 1.62 5.11
N LYS A 192 6.78 2.61 5.90
CA LYS A 192 6.22 2.39 7.25
C LYS A 192 4.95 1.52 7.30
N ASN A 193 4.24 1.39 6.21
CA ASN A 193 3.01 0.60 6.16
C ASN A 193 3.19 -0.79 5.52
N PHE A 194 4.40 -1.12 5.04
CA PHE A 194 4.74 -2.41 4.44
C PHE A 194 5.67 -3.26 5.30
N ASP A 195 6.38 -2.67 6.26
CA ASP A 195 7.14 -3.35 7.30
C ASP A 195 6.22 -3.66 8.51
#